data_91aac1edef5b35875950ccf93ad1ec5e
#
_entry.id   91aac1edef5b35875950ccf93ad1ec5e
#
_cell.length_a   1.000
_cell.length_b   1.000
_cell.length_c   1.000
_cell.angle_alpha   90.00
_cell.angle_beta   90.00
_cell.angle_gamma   90.00
#
_symmetry.space_group_name_H-M   'P 1'
#
loop_
_entity.id
_entity.type
_entity.pdbx_description
1 polymer ?
#
loop_
_entity_poly.entity_id
_entity_poly.type
_entity_poly.pdbx_seq_one_letter_code
_entity_poly.pdbx_strand_id
1 'polypeptide(L)'
;MTKKRKVEIEARKVNADEDIFELPPDNPDIIEGMPDPNLVLDYDPRFSSILGTGISRRTLLKAGALAAFSGALPSMGAFAEKKFDPVVKICYIPITDAAALLVAHELGFFKKEGIDSVRPTLIRGWSPLVEAFQAHKFNLTHMLIPIPIWMRYNNKFPMKITAWDHTNGSALVVGAHTDIKSFKDFGGKQLAVPYWYSIHNIVSQMLLREAGIKPVIRPQDAKLAPNECNFLVLAPPDMPPAIAAKKIDAYIVAEPFNALGEIKAGAKLLRFTGDVWKGHPCCVVVMHEADTMDPARAAWAQGVHNAIVAAQIHLAENRKEMAHLLSKDGKNYLPFPVEVIDRAMNFYDPAYYKNMKAIQHLDWQQSRINFQGWPYPSATDFVVEQLKTKTVVTGDRAFLDDLSPEKVSKDLVNYDFIKKALEKNPKWKNDLSVPQTGDPYTRKEIIKV
;
A
#
# COMPACT_ATOMS: atom_id res chain seq x y z
N MET A 1 -45.86 19.52 15.67
CA MET A 1 -46.13 18.53 14.61
C MET A 1 -45.02 18.61 13.58
N THR A 2 -44.00 17.77 13.71
CA THR A 2 -42.78 17.77 12.86
C THR A 2 -42.83 16.52 12.01
N LYS A 3 -43.00 16.63 10.70
CA LYS A 3 -43.05 15.54 9.74
C LYS A 3 -41.65 14.94 9.58
N LYS A 4 -41.45 13.68 10.03
CA LYS A 4 -40.33 12.82 9.65
C LYS A 4 -40.48 12.45 8.17
N ARG A 5 -39.57 12.90 7.30
CA ARG A 5 -39.41 12.35 5.95
C ARG A 5 -38.65 11.02 6.06
N LYS A 6 -39.33 9.91 5.78
CA LYS A 6 -38.69 8.65 5.41
C LYS A 6 -38.08 8.85 4.02
N VAL A 7 -36.79 8.64 3.91
CA VAL A 7 -36.12 8.46 2.60
C VAL A 7 -36.10 6.97 2.36
N GLU A 8 -37.00 6.49 1.51
CA GLU A 8 -36.93 5.15 0.95
C GLU A 8 -35.88 5.17 -0.16
N ILE A 9 -34.82 4.37 0.03
CA ILE A 9 -33.84 4.11 -1.03
C ILE A 9 -34.39 2.94 -1.84
N GLU A 10 -35.01 3.26 -2.99
CA GLU A 10 -35.31 2.25 -4.01
C GLU A 10 -34.02 1.62 -4.52
N ALA A 11 -33.93 0.29 -4.38
CA ALA A 11 -32.87 -0.50 -5.00
C ALA A 11 -33.07 -0.50 -6.53
N ARG A 12 -32.39 0.38 -7.25
CA ARG A 12 -32.33 0.30 -8.72
C ARG A 12 -31.66 -1.01 -9.12
N LYS A 13 -32.34 -1.81 -9.91
CA LYS A 13 -31.73 -2.92 -10.65
C LYS A 13 -30.70 -2.33 -11.61
N VAL A 14 -29.43 -2.57 -11.33
CA VAL A 14 -28.32 -2.20 -12.23
C VAL A 14 -28.24 -3.30 -13.29
N ASN A 15 -28.29 -2.92 -14.57
CA ASN A 15 -28.02 -3.82 -15.69
C ASN A 15 -26.55 -4.29 -15.62
N ALA A 16 -26.34 -5.59 -15.82
CA ALA A 16 -25.04 -6.25 -15.70
C ALA A 16 -24.04 -5.90 -16.83
N ASP A 17 -24.40 -5.05 -17.77
CA ASP A 17 -23.66 -4.78 -19.02
C ASP A 17 -22.92 -3.42 -19.03
N GLU A 18 -22.87 -2.68 -17.95
CA GLU A 18 -21.97 -1.52 -17.87
C GLU A 18 -20.61 -1.96 -17.36
N ASP A 19 -19.54 -1.70 -18.14
CA ASP A 19 -18.13 -1.96 -17.84
C ASP A 19 -17.62 -1.08 -16.67
N ILE A 20 -18.17 -1.33 -15.48
CA ILE A 20 -17.93 -0.53 -14.27
C ILE A 20 -16.55 -0.86 -13.64
N PHE A 21 -15.94 -1.95 -14.10
CA PHE A 21 -14.66 -2.44 -13.57
C PHE A 21 -13.45 -2.03 -14.42
N GLU A 22 -13.65 -1.45 -15.60
CA GLU A 22 -12.55 -0.98 -16.43
C GLU A 22 -12.08 0.40 -15.96
N LEU A 23 -10.77 0.50 -15.70
CA LEU A 23 -10.12 1.80 -15.65
C LEU A 23 -10.07 2.36 -17.08
N PRO A 24 -10.39 3.65 -17.31
CA PRO A 24 -10.40 4.22 -18.66
C PRO A 24 -9.08 3.92 -19.38
N PRO A 25 -9.11 3.37 -20.60
CA PRO A 25 -7.90 3.06 -21.36
C PRO A 25 -7.08 4.31 -21.73
N ASP A 26 -7.73 5.48 -21.75
CA ASP A 26 -7.14 6.74 -22.19
C ASP A 26 -6.73 7.67 -21.04
N ASN A 27 -6.43 7.15 -19.84
CA ASN A 27 -5.91 8.00 -18.78
C ASN A 27 -4.45 8.39 -19.10
N PRO A 28 -4.15 9.68 -19.39
CA PRO A 28 -2.81 10.15 -19.76
C PRO A 28 -1.77 9.96 -18.65
N ASP A 29 -2.23 9.67 -17.42
CA ASP A 29 -1.38 9.45 -16.25
C ASP A 29 -1.00 7.96 -16.07
N ILE A 30 -1.40 7.07 -17.00
CA ILE A 30 -0.97 5.66 -17.04
C ILE A 30 0.30 5.57 -17.88
N ILE A 31 1.34 4.91 -17.37
CA ILE A 31 2.57 4.69 -18.12
C ILE A 31 2.29 3.70 -19.25
N GLU A 32 2.46 4.14 -20.51
CA GLU A 32 2.42 3.27 -21.68
C GLU A 32 3.58 2.25 -21.67
N GLY A 33 3.29 1.03 -22.17
CA GLY A 33 4.31 -0.04 -22.31
C GLY A 33 4.41 -0.97 -21.11
N MET A 34 3.47 -0.92 -20.17
CA MET A 34 3.34 -1.96 -19.14
C MET A 34 2.75 -3.25 -19.72
N PRO A 35 3.16 -4.44 -19.20
CA PRO A 35 2.57 -5.70 -19.64
C PRO A 35 1.05 -5.71 -19.47
N ASP A 36 0.36 -6.41 -20.37
CA ASP A 36 -1.09 -6.57 -20.37
C ASP A 36 -1.61 -6.92 -18.96
N PRO A 37 -2.51 -6.09 -18.39
CA PRO A 37 -3.04 -6.32 -17.06
C PRO A 37 -3.88 -7.61 -16.94
N ASN A 38 -4.28 -8.21 -18.07
CA ASN A 38 -4.97 -9.50 -18.12
C ASN A 38 -4.02 -10.69 -18.07
N LEU A 39 -2.70 -10.46 -18.18
CA LEU A 39 -1.75 -11.51 -17.86
C LEU A 39 -1.81 -11.74 -16.35
N VAL A 40 -2.36 -12.87 -15.94
CA VAL A 40 -2.13 -13.46 -14.63
C VAL A 40 -0.65 -13.80 -14.61
N LEU A 41 0.17 -12.85 -14.15
CA LEU A 41 1.58 -13.10 -13.94
C LEU A 41 1.66 -14.06 -12.75
N ASP A 42 1.82 -15.34 -13.05
CA ASP A 42 2.52 -16.24 -12.14
C ASP A 42 3.85 -15.55 -11.85
N TYR A 43 3.92 -14.92 -10.67
CA TYR A 43 5.16 -14.28 -10.23
C TYR A 43 6.17 -15.40 -10.00
N ASP A 44 6.96 -15.68 -11.02
CA ASP A 44 8.13 -16.55 -10.93
C ASP A 44 9.31 -15.67 -10.49
N PRO A 45 9.82 -15.83 -9.26
CA PRO A 45 10.95 -15.06 -8.77
C PRO A 45 12.23 -15.23 -9.60
N ARG A 46 12.25 -16.17 -10.56
CA ARG A 46 13.36 -16.37 -11.49
C ARG A 46 13.46 -15.28 -12.57
N PHE A 47 12.42 -14.45 -12.74
CA PHE A 47 12.47 -13.32 -13.69
C PHE A 47 13.37 -12.16 -13.25
N SER A 48 13.77 -12.08 -11.99
CA SER A 48 14.72 -11.06 -11.52
C SER A 48 16.15 -11.27 -12.06
N SER A 49 16.46 -12.41 -12.67
CA SER A 49 17.78 -12.72 -13.20
C SER A 49 17.98 -12.39 -14.68
N ILE A 50 16.94 -11.99 -15.42
CA ILE A 50 17.02 -11.77 -16.88
C ILE A 50 17.48 -10.34 -17.25
N LEU A 51 17.46 -9.38 -16.34
CA LEU A 51 18.03 -8.03 -16.57
C LEU A 51 19.51 -7.90 -16.21
N GLY A 52 20.17 -8.99 -15.83
CA GLY A 52 21.61 -9.10 -15.83
C GLY A 52 22.12 -9.20 -17.26
N THR A 53 22.37 -8.07 -17.92
CA THR A 53 23.22 -8.07 -19.12
C THR A 53 24.55 -8.70 -18.74
N GLY A 54 24.65 -10.00 -18.97
CA GLY A 54 25.88 -10.77 -18.75
C GLY A 54 26.98 -10.32 -19.71
N ILE A 55 27.63 -9.22 -19.40
CA ILE A 55 28.95 -8.95 -19.94
C ILE A 55 29.86 -9.95 -19.28
N SER A 56 30.21 -11.01 -20.02
CA SER A 56 31.05 -12.07 -19.49
C SER A 56 32.39 -11.47 -19.06
N ARG A 57 32.98 -11.99 -17.97
CA ARG A 57 34.33 -11.59 -17.52
C ARG A 57 35.38 -11.66 -18.63
N ARG A 58 35.19 -12.49 -19.63
CA ARG A 58 36.04 -12.58 -20.83
C ARG A 58 35.89 -11.37 -21.77
N THR A 59 34.72 -10.73 -21.85
CA THR A 59 34.48 -9.54 -22.65
C THR A 59 35.10 -8.31 -21.99
N LEU A 60 35.07 -8.22 -20.65
CA LEU A 60 35.77 -7.14 -19.91
C LEU A 60 37.29 -7.27 -20.01
N LEU A 61 37.85 -8.47 -19.99
CA LEU A 61 39.31 -8.67 -20.15
C LEU A 61 39.82 -8.35 -21.58
N LYS A 62 38.99 -8.54 -22.60
CA LYS A 62 39.32 -8.16 -23.97
C LYS A 62 39.23 -6.65 -24.22
N ALA A 63 38.34 -5.93 -23.52
CA ALA A 63 38.29 -4.46 -23.60
C ALA A 63 39.40 -3.77 -22.82
N GLY A 64 39.92 -4.40 -21.75
CA GLY A 64 41.01 -3.89 -20.94
C GLY A 64 42.41 -4.00 -21.63
N ALA A 65 42.56 -4.88 -22.61
CA ALA A 65 43.84 -5.12 -23.27
C ALA A 65 44.17 -4.13 -24.44
N LEU A 66 43.18 -3.36 -24.91
CA LEU A 66 43.35 -2.36 -25.98
C LEU A 66 43.61 -0.92 -25.49
N ALA A 67 43.50 -0.65 -24.19
CA ALA A 67 43.65 0.67 -23.59
C ALA A 67 45.11 0.97 -23.08
N ALA A 68 46.02 0.04 -23.23
CA ALA A 68 47.37 0.16 -22.66
C ALA A 68 48.41 0.85 -23.58
N PHE A 69 48.03 1.44 -24.71
CA PHE A 69 48.98 2.05 -25.67
C PHE A 69 48.70 3.48 -26.09
N SER A 70 48.04 4.27 -25.28
CA SER A 70 48.03 5.73 -25.47
C SER A 70 48.31 6.41 -24.13
N GLY A 71 49.52 6.93 -23.97
CA GLY A 71 49.99 7.63 -22.79
C GLY A 71 49.31 9.00 -22.61
N ALA A 72 48.04 8.98 -22.26
CA ALA A 72 47.33 10.12 -21.70
C ALA A 72 46.80 9.66 -20.35
N LEU A 73 47.43 10.12 -19.26
CA LEU A 73 46.82 10.07 -17.93
C LEU A 73 45.46 10.74 -18.03
N PRO A 74 44.35 10.03 -17.73
CA PRO A 74 43.07 10.70 -17.60
C PRO A 74 43.24 11.65 -16.40
N SER A 75 43.12 12.97 -16.66
CA SER A 75 42.87 13.95 -15.61
C SER A 75 41.82 13.32 -14.68
N MET A 76 42.08 13.37 -13.37
CA MET A 76 41.08 12.98 -12.35
C MET A 76 39.77 13.72 -12.69
N GLY A 77 38.91 13.04 -13.42
CA GLY A 77 37.61 13.58 -13.80
C GLY A 77 36.94 14.04 -12.54
N ALA A 78 36.56 15.30 -12.50
CA ALA A 78 35.63 15.81 -11.51
C ALA A 78 34.55 14.79 -11.37
N PHE A 79 34.33 14.26 -10.15
CA PHE A 79 33.16 13.45 -9.85
C PHE A 79 31.95 14.24 -10.34
N ALA A 80 31.27 13.77 -11.36
CA ALA A 80 30.12 14.44 -11.89
C ALA A 80 29.17 14.60 -10.69
N GLU A 81 28.94 15.83 -10.28
CA GLU A 81 28.08 16.17 -9.17
C GLU A 81 26.73 15.48 -9.42
N LYS A 82 26.33 14.60 -8.54
CA LYS A 82 25.11 13.81 -8.70
C LYS A 82 23.95 14.78 -8.71
N LYS A 83 23.46 15.12 -9.91
CA LYS A 83 22.39 16.11 -10.08
C LYS A 83 21.10 15.48 -9.60
N PHE A 84 20.66 15.85 -8.41
CA PHE A 84 19.37 15.46 -7.87
C PHE A 84 18.24 16.15 -8.63
N ASP A 85 17.13 15.41 -8.85
CA ASP A 85 15.92 16.01 -9.40
C ASP A 85 15.22 16.84 -8.30
N PRO A 86 15.07 18.16 -8.46
CA PRO A 86 14.41 19.00 -7.46
C PRO A 86 12.89 18.84 -7.46
N VAL A 87 12.32 18.31 -8.54
CA VAL A 87 10.88 18.16 -8.73
C VAL A 87 10.40 16.87 -8.09
N VAL A 88 9.31 16.93 -7.31
CA VAL A 88 8.64 15.75 -6.77
C VAL A 88 7.90 15.03 -7.88
N LYS A 89 8.26 13.76 -8.08
CA LYS A 89 7.64 12.82 -9.03
C LYS A 89 7.08 11.64 -8.28
N ILE A 90 5.76 11.54 -8.24
CA ILE A 90 5.04 10.53 -7.47
C ILE A 90 4.49 9.46 -8.41
N CYS A 91 4.67 8.17 -8.07
CA CYS A 91 3.86 7.09 -8.60
C CYS A 91 2.97 6.50 -7.50
N TYR A 92 1.78 6.05 -7.89
CA TYR A 92 0.80 5.48 -6.96
C TYR A 92 -0.11 4.46 -7.65
N ILE A 93 -0.72 3.58 -6.88
CA ILE A 93 -1.83 2.75 -7.37
C ILE A 93 -3.17 3.37 -6.93
N PRO A 94 -4.31 3.07 -7.61
CA PRO A 94 -5.58 3.77 -7.39
C PRO A 94 -6.28 3.34 -6.09
N ILE A 95 -5.64 3.58 -4.95
CA ILE A 95 -6.14 3.30 -3.61
C ILE A 95 -6.14 4.55 -2.74
N THR A 96 -7.06 4.60 -1.78
CA THR A 96 -7.16 5.74 -0.85
C THR A 96 -5.92 5.93 0.02
N ASP A 97 -5.07 4.93 0.07
CA ASP A 97 -3.79 4.93 0.79
C ASP A 97 -2.84 6.03 0.30
N ALA A 98 -2.90 6.36 -1.01
CA ALA A 98 -2.08 7.41 -1.61
C ALA A 98 -2.60 8.84 -1.34
N ALA A 99 -3.73 8.98 -0.67
CA ALA A 99 -4.45 10.25 -0.56
C ALA A 99 -3.57 11.40 -0.06
N ALA A 100 -2.68 11.17 0.92
CA ALA A 100 -1.82 12.23 1.46
C ALA A 100 -0.85 12.77 0.40
N LEU A 101 -0.25 11.91 -0.41
CA LEU A 101 0.66 12.31 -1.48
C LEU A 101 -0.08 13.08 -2.59
N LEU A 102 -1.28 12.60 -2.96
CA LEU A 102 -2.11 13.20 -4.00
C LEU A 102 -2.62 14.58 -3.58
N VAL A 103 -3.10 14.71 -2.35
CA VAL A 103 -3.58 15.98 -1.78
C VAL A 103 -2.41 16.96 -1.59
N ALA A 104 -1.22 16.48 -1.19
CA ALA A 104 -0.03 17.33 -1.08
C ALA A 104 0.33 17.99 -2.41
N HIS A 105 0.20 17.27 -3.53
CA HIS A 105 0.37 17.82 -4.86
C HIS A 105 -0.78 18.77 -5.24
N GLU A 106 -2.03 18.29 -5.23
CA GLU A 106 -3.17 19.01 -5.78
C GLU A 106 -3.46 20.33 -5.07
N LEU A 107 -3.33 20.36 -3.73
CA LEU A 107 -3.55 21.57 -2.94
C LEU A 107 -2.28 22.41 -2.75
N GLY A 108 -1.20 22.08 -3.46
CA GLY A 108 0.02 22.86 -3.51
C GLY A 108 0.80 22.90 -2.19
N PHE A 109 0.71 21.85 -1.35
CA PHE A 109 1.48 21.81 -0.11
C PHE A 109 2.99 21.70 -0.40
N PHE A 110 3.42 20.98 -1.45
CA PHE A 110 4.81 21.01 -1.91
C PHE A 110 5.25 22.40 -2.32
N LYS A 111 4.43 23.11 -3.08
CA LYS A 111 4.72 24.48 -3.53
C LYS A 111 4.87 25.46 -2.37
N LYS A 112 4.10 25.29 -1.28
CA LYS A 112 4.25 26.09 -0.05
C LYS A 112 5.61 25.89 0.62
N GLU A 113 6.23 24.73 0.44
CA GLU A 113 7.59 24.44 0.90
C GLU A 113 8.69 24.82 -0.15
N GLY A 114 8.31 25.51 -1.24
CA GLY A 114 9.23 25.90 -2.32
C GLY A 114 9.64 24.76 -3.24
N ILE A 115 8.86 23.69 -3.28
CA ILE A 115 9.17 22.48 -4.06
C ILE A 115 8.14 22.33 -5.18
N ASP A 116 8.60 22.19 -6.41
CA ASP A 116 7.74 21.85 -7.53
C ASP A 116 7.41 20.36 -7.55
N SER A 117 6.20 20.04 -8.01
CA SER A 117 5.75 18.67 -8.21
C SER A 117 4.97 18.54 -9.52
N VAL A 118 5.15 17.43 -10.22
CA VAL A 118 4.34 17.09 -11.38
C VAL A 118 3.14 16.26 -10.97
N ARG A 119 2.10 16.22 -11.81
CA ARG A 119 0.92 15.39 -11.56
C ARG A 119 1.36 13.96 -11.27
N PRO A 120 0.90 13.36 -10.15
CA PRO A 120 1.18 11.97 -9.81
C PRO A 120 0.76 10.99 -10.90
N THR A 121 1.59 9.98 -11.16
CA THR A 121 1.34 8.96 -12.19
C THR A 121 0.68 7.74 -11.58
N LEU A 122 -0.49 7.38 -12.11
CA LEU A 122 -1.22 6.19 -11.71
C LEU A 122 -0.60 4.93 -12.34
N ILE A 123 -0.39 3.90 -11.51
CA ILE A 123 0.09 2.58 -11.91
C ILE A 123 -0.89 1.53 -11.39
N ARG A 124 -1.20 0.50 -12.19
CA ARG A 124 -2.30 -0.42 -11.87
C ARG A 124 -1.99 -1.51 -10.84
N GLY A 125 -0.72 -1.73 -10.48
CA GLY A 125 -0.36 -2.82 -9.57
C GLY A 125 0.99 -2.64 -8.89
N TRP A 126 1.27 -3.49 -7.90
CA TRP A 126 2.46 -3.36 -7.05
C TRP A 126 3.76 -3.69 -7.77
N SER A 127 3.80 -4.75 -8.60
CA SER A 127 5.02 -5.12 -9.34
C SER A 127 5.48 -4.00 -10.27
N PRO A 128 4.64 -3.46 -11.18
CA PRO A 128 5.06 -2.36 -12.04
C PRO A 128 5.40 -1.08 -11.27
N LEU A 129 4.76 -0.81 -10.11
CA LEU A 129 5.12 0.33 -9.28
C LEU A 129 6.54 0.16 -8.70
N VAL A 130 6.85 -1.02 -8.16
CA VAL A 130 8.19 -1.36 -7.65
C VAL A 130 9.24 -1.22 -8.75
N GLU A 131 8.98 -1.77 -9.94
CA GLU A 131 9.90 -1.69 -11.08
C GLU A 131 10.16 -0.24 -11.52
N ALA A 132 9.10 0.57 -11.63
CA ALA A 132 9.21 1.97 -12.00
C ALA A 132 10.00 2.80 -10.97
N PHE A 133 9.81 2.51 -9.68
CA PHE A 133 10.58 3.14 -8.61
C PHE A 133 12.05 2.69 -8.62
N GLN A 134 12.32 1.39 -8.79
CA GLN A 134 13.69 0.86 -8.93
C GLN A 134 14.42 1.44 -10.15
N ALA A 135 13.68 1.73 -11.22
CA ALA A 135 14.23 2.38 -12.41
C ALA A 135 14.46 3.90 -12.25
N HIS A 136 14.28 4.46 -11.04
CA HIS A 136 14.43 5.89 -10.72
C HIS A 136 13.54 6.82 -11.58
N LYS A 137 12.40 6.35 -12.09
CA LYS A 137 11.43 7.20 -12.80
C LYS A 137 10.70 8.16 -11.86
N PHE A 138 10.61 7.80 -10.60
CA PHE A 138 9.94 8.53 -9.52
C PHE A 138 10.86 8.63 -8.31
N ASN A 139 10.75 9.70 -7.52
CA ASN A 139 11.53 9.93 -6.31
C ASN A 139 10.68 9.87 -5.02
N LEU A 140 9.37 9.75 -5.16
CA LEU A 140 8.43 9.61 -4.05
C LEU A 140 7.33 8.61 -4.42
N THR A 141 6.99 7.72 -3.51
CA THR A 141 5.90 6.75 -3.69
C THR A 141 5.36 6.26 -2.36
N HIS A 142 4.23 5.57 -2.42
CA HIS A 142 3.74 4.76 -1.31
C HIS A 142 3.91 3.27 -1.61
N MET A 143 4.13 2.48 -0.58
CA MET A 143 4.22 1.01 -0.70
C MET A 143 3.61 0.35 0.53
N LEU A 144 3.03 -0.84 0.35
CA LEU A 144 2.66 -1.71 1.48
C LEU A 144 3.89 -1.96 2.35
N ILE A 145 3.79 -1.76 3.66
CA ILE A 145 4.96 -1.77 4.57
C ILE A 145 5.92 -2.96 4.40
N PRO A 146 5.48 -4.21 4.08
CA PRO A 146 6.40 -5.32 3.85
C PRO A 146 7.20 -5.23 2.54
N ILE A 147 6.76 -4.48 1.53
CA ILE A 147 7.46 -4.36 0.24
C ILE A 147 8.86 -3.72 0.42
N PRO A 148 9.03 -2.59 1.12
CA PRO A 148 10.34 -2.01 1.41
C PRO A 148 11.31 -2.98 2.12
N ILE A 149 10.81 -3.83 3.03
CA ILE A 149 11.63 -4.84 3.71
C ILE A 149 12.19 -5.81 2.66
N TRP A 150 11.33 -6.34 1.80
CA TRP A 150 11.74 -7.24 0.72
C TRP A 150 12.70 -6.55 -0.27
N MET A 151 12.39 -5.32 -0.72
CA MET A 151 13.25 -4.59 -1.67
C MET A 151 14.64 -4.32 -1.09
N ARG A 152 14.73 -3.87 0.16
CA ARG A 152 16.01 -3.53 0.77
C ARG A 152 16.87 -4.76 1.07
N TYR A 153 16.28 -5.79 1.67
CA TYR A 153 17.06 -6.92 2.19
C TYR A 153 17.20 -8.08 1.21
N ASN A 154 16.21 -8.32 0.35
CA ASN A 154 16.31 -9.32 -0.72
C ASN A 154 16.98 -8.74 -1.97
N ASN A 155 16.46 -7.62 -2.49
CA ASN A 155 16.94 -7.02 -3.74
C ASN A 155 18.15 -6.10 -3.54
N LYS A 156 18.54 -5.81 -2.29
CA LYS A 156 19.63 -4.87 -1.94
C LYS A 156 19.42 -3.47 -2.53
N PHE A 157 18.15 -3.06 -2.70
CA PHE A 157 17.83 -1.76 -3.29
C PHE A 157 17.90 -0.64 -2.23
N PRO A 158 18.67 0.45 -2.46
CA PRO A 158 18.88 1.51 -1.49
C PRO A 158 17.67 2.44 -1.41
N MET A 159 16.83 2.24 -0.42
CA MET A 159 15.62 3.02 -0.15
C MET A 159 15.36 3.14 1.34
N LYS A 160 14.52 4.09 1.72
CA LYS A 160 14.04 4.30 3.09
C LYS A 160 12.53 4.43 3.16
N ILE A 161 11.94 3.91 4.21
CA ILE A 161 10.63 4.35 4.69
C ILE A 161 10.86 5.67 5.40
N THR A 162 10.07 6.69 5.07
CA THR A 162 10.28 8.03 5.62
C THR A 162 9.09 8.57 6.40
N ALA A 163 7.91 7.96 6.24
CA ALA A 163 6.69 8.22 6.99
C ALA A 163 5.72 7.05 6.83
N TRP A 164 4.68 6.99 7.66
CA TRP A 164 3.47 6.28 7.28
C TRP A 164 2.63 7.19 6.38
N ASP A 165 2.01 6.63 5.34
CA ASP A 165 1.11 7.38 4.47
C ASP A 165 -0.27 7.48 5.14
N HIS A 166 -0.72 6.36 5.70
CA HIS A 166 -1.98 6.25 6.43
C HIS A 166 -1.97 5.07 7.42
N THR A 167 -3.05 4.97 8.19
CA THR A 167 -3.34 3.81 9.07
C THR A 167 -4.71 3.21 8.75
N ASN A 168 -4.92 1.92 9.05
CA ASN A 168 -6.13 1.16 8.71
C ASN A 168 -6.35 1.08 7.18
N GLY A 169 -7.53 1.42 6.67
CA GLY A 169 -7.81 1.56 5.24
C GLY A 169 -7.98 0.26 4.47
N SER A 170 -8.20 -0.87 5.15
CA SER A 170 -8.31 -2.18 4.52
C SER A 170 -9.35 -3.05 5.19
N ALA A 171 -9.87 -4.04 4.45
CA ALA A 171 -10.80 -5.01 4.98
C ALA A 171 -10.70 -6.36 4.26
N LEU A 172 -11.18 -7.42 4.92
CA LEU A 172 -11.44 -8.72 4.33
C LEU A 172 -12.90 -8.77 3.90
N VAL A 173 -13.11 -9.12 2.64
CA VAL A 173 -14.41 -9.15 1.98
C VAL A 173 -14.67 -10.56 1.47
N VAL A 174 -15.93 -11.03 1.60
CA VAL A 174 -16.39 -12.35 1.15
C VAL A 174 -17.45 -12.21 0.06
N GLY A 175 -17.42 -13.12 -0.90
CA GLY A 175 -18.37 -13.12 -2.02
C GLY A 175 -19.80 -13.40 -1.59
N ALA A 176 -20.77 -12.74 -2.22
CA ALA A 176 -22.20 -13.00 -1.99
C ALA A 176 -22.62 -14.45 -2.31
N HIS A 177 -21.83 -15.14 -3.14
CA HIS A 177 -22.04 -16.54 -3.54
C HIS A 177 -21.52 -17.54 -2.51
N THR A 178 -20.89 -17.09 -1.43
CA THR A 178 -20.31 -17.95 -0.39
C THR A 178 -21.17 -17.96 0.86
N ASP A 179 -21.05 -19.03 1.66
CA ASP A 179 -21.68 -19.14 2.99
C ASP A 179 -20.74 -18.68 4.12
N ILE A 180 -19.63 -18.00 3.80
CA ILE A 180 -18.64 -17.56 4.78
C ILE A 180 -19.27 -16.50 5.70
N LYS A 181 -19.30 -16.80 7.01
CA LYS A 181 -19.77 -15.91 8.08
C LYS A 181 -18.69 -15.69 9.15
N SER A 182 -17.66 -16.52 9.16
CA SER A 182 -16.56 -16.48 10.12
C SER A 182 -15.28 -17.01 9.49
N PHE A 183 -14.13 -16.81 10.14
CA PHE A 183 -12.86 -17.32 9.64
C PHE A 183 -12.78 -18.86 9.64
N LYS A 184 -13.60 -19.56 10.42
CA LYS A 184 -13.68 -21.04 10.41
C LYS A 184 -14.26 -21.58 9.11
N ASP A 185 -14.98 -20.78 8.34
CA ASP A 185 -15.64 -21.18 7.10
C ASP A 185 -14.72 -21.11 5.88
N PHE A 186 -13.42 -20.79 6.07
CA PHE A 186 -12.42 -20.67 4.99
C PHE A 186 -11.81 -22.01 4.56
N GLY A 187 -12.20 -23.13 5.15
CA GLY A 187 -11.76 -24.45 4.70
C GLY A 187 -12.18 -24.73 3.26
N GLY A 188 -11.23 -25.07 2.40
CA GLY A 188 -11.47 -25.30 0.97
C GLY A 188 -11.67 -24.05 0.12
N LYS A 189 -11.43 -22.84 0.63
CA LYS A 189 -11.71 -21.56 -0.03
C LYS A 189 -10.47 -20.94 -0.68
N GLN A 190 -10.73 -20.02 -1.63
CA GLN A 190 -9.73 -19.23 -2.36
C GLN A 190 -9.76 -17.79 -1.85
N LEU A 191 -8.63 -17.29 -1.31
CA LEU A 191 -8.49 -15.94 -0.79
C LEU A 191 -7.42 -15.16 -1.58
N ALA A 192 -7.79 -14.03 -2.17
CA ALA A 192 -6.86 -13.17 -2.87
C ALA A 192 -6.25 -12.11 -1.95
N VAL A 193 -4.93 -11.89 -2.11
CA VAL A 193 -4.16 -10.81 -1.48
C VAL A 193 -3.52 -9.94 -2.55
N PRO A 194 -3.24 -8.64 -2.30
CA PRO A 194 -2.72 -7.74 -3.34
C PRO A 194 -1.25 -7.97 -3.69
N TYR A 195 -0.51 -8.58 -2.79
CA TYR A 195 0.91 -8.90 -2.95
C TYR A 195 1.37 -9.86 -1.84
N TRP A 196 2.39 -10.70 -2.12
CA TRP A 196 2.91 -11.61 -1.09
C TRP A 196 3.51 -10.87 0.11
N TYR A 197 4.30 -9.83 -0.16
CA TYR A 197 4.84 -8.95 0.87
C TYR A 197 3.85 -7.80 1.13
N SER A 198 2.72 -8.12 1.78
CA SER A 198 1.67 -7.18 2.14
C SER A 198 1.19 -7.38 3.57
N ILE A 199 0.76 -6.29 4.20
CA ILE A 199 0.10 -6.35 5.50
C ILE A 199 -1.18 -7.18 5.43
N HIS A 200 -1.86 -7.16 4.29
CA HIS A 200 -3.05 -7.95 4.00
C HIS A 200 -2.77 -9.45 4.12
N ASN A 201 -1.67 -9.92 3.53
CA ASN A 201 -1.24 -11.31 3.62
C ASN A 201 -0.92 -11.71 5.07
N ILE A 202 -0.26 -10.84 5.82
CA ILE A 202 0.06 -11.09 7.25
C ILE A 202 -1.24 -11.20 8.06
N VAL A 203 -2.10 -10.20 8.01
CA VAL A 203 -3.32 -10.11 8.83
C VAL A 203 -4.28 -11.24 8.50
N SER A 204 -4.53 -11.53 7.21
CA SER A 204 -5.44 -12.62 6.84
C SER A 204 -4.93 -13.98 7.31
N GLN A 205 -3.63 -14.24 7.21
CA GLN A 205 -3.06 -15.48 7.70
C GLN A 205 -3.10 -15.59 9.23
N MET A 206 -2.97 -14.50 9.97
CA MET A 206 -3.15 -14.49 11.42
C MET A 206 -4.59 -14.90 11.78
N LEU A 207 -5.59 -14.25 11.16
CA LEU A 207 -7.02 -14.54 11.38
C LEU A 207 -7.39 -15.98 11.07
N LEU A 208 -6.88 -16.52 9.96
CA LEU A 208 -7.18 -17.89 9.56
C LEU A 208 -6.51 -18.92 10.48
N ARG A 209 -5.26 -18.71 10.89
CA ARG A 209 -4.58 -19.64 11.83
C ARG A 209 -5.27 -19.67 13.18
N GLU A 210 -5.71 -18.54 13.70
CA GLU A 210 -6.47 -18.49 14.96
C GLU A 210 -7.78 -19.28 14.84
N ALA A 211 -8.39 -19.28 13.67
CA ALA A 211 -9.59 -20.06 13.38
C ALA A 211 -9.31 -21.55 13.07
N GLY A 212 -8.05 -22.00 13.14
CA GLY A 212 -7.66 -23.39 12.83
C GLY A 212 -7.54 -23.68 11.33
N ILE A 213 -7.56 -22.67 10.48
CA ILE A 213 -7.42 -22.79 9.02
C ILE A 213 -5.94 -22.61 8.64
N LYS A 214 -5.42 -23.53 7.85
CA LYS A 214 -4.04 -23.53 7.37
C LYS A 214 -3.93 -22.75 6.05
N PRO A 215 -3.21 -21.62 6.00
CA PRO A 215 -2.88 -20.96 4.75
C PRO A 215 -1.96 -21.82 3.88
N VAL A 216 -2.30 -21.97 2.61
CA VAL A 216 -1.48 -22.70 1.61
C VAL A 216 -1.38 -21.88 0.33
N ILE A 217 -0.36 -22.16 -0.48
CA ILE A 217 -0.18 -21.59 -1.82
C ILE A 217 -0.07 -22.76 -2.80
N ARG A 218 -1.08 -22.90 -3.65
CA ARG A 218 -1.21 -23.98 -4.63
C ARG A 218 -1.84 -23.46 -5.92
N PRO A 219 -1.76 -24.18 -7.04
CA PRO A 219 -2.59 -23.90 -8.22
C PRO A 219 -4.06 -23.77 -7.82
N GLN A 220 -4.79 -22.85 -8.46
CA GLN A 220 -6.16 -22.50 -8.08
C GLN A 220 -7.13 -23.69 -8.18
N ASP A 221 -6.88 -24.63 -9.07
CA ASP A 221 -7.64 -25.87 -9.29
C ASP A 221 -7.21 -27.04 -8.40
N ALA A 222 -6.18 -26.86 -7.56
CA ALA A 222 -5.71 -27.89 -6.68
C ALA A 222 -6.75 -28.26 -5.61
N LYS A 223 -6.89 -29.55 -5.33
CA LYS A 223 -7.76 -30.01 -4.25
C LYS A 223 -7.19 -29.58 -2.90
N LEU A 224 -8.00 -28.88 -2.13
CA LEU A 224 -7.66 -28.42 -0.78
C LEU A 224 -8.20 -29.39 0.27
N ALA A 225 -7.46 -29.50 1.39
CA ALA A 225 -7.98 -30.18 2.57
C ALA A 225 -9.10 -29.34 3.25
N PRO A 226 -9.98 -29.94 4.04
CA PRO A 226 -11.10 -29.21 4.68
C PRO A 226 -10.68 -28.07 5.59
N ASN A 227 -9.43 -28.05 6.07
CA ASN A 227 -8.88 -27.00 6.91
C ASN A 227 -7.81 -26.16 6.19
N GLU A 228 -7.68 -26.25 4.87
CA GLU A 228 -6.77 -25.42 4.07
C GLU A 228 -7.51 -24.29 3.38
N CYS A 229 -6.92 -23.08 3.36
CA CYS A 229 -7.34 -21.97 2.53
C CYS A 229 -6.22 -21.63 1.56
N ASN A 230 -6.52 -21.59 0.26
CA ASN A 230 -5.53 -21.28 -0.77
C ASN A 230 -5.42 -19.76 -0.94
N PHE A 231 -4.18 -19.27 -0.94
CA PHE A 231 -3.84 -17.89 -1.16
C PHE A 231 -3.37 -17.70 -2.59
N LEU A 232 -3.82 -16.61 -3.21
CA LEU A 232 -3.38 -16.19 -4.54
C LEU A 232 -3.19 -14.67 -4.57
N VAL A 233 -2.38 -14.18 -5.49
CA VAL A 233 -2.16 -12.75 -5.68
C VAL A 233 -3.01 -12.26 -6.86
N LEU A 234 -3.78 -11.20 -6.63
CA LEU A 234 -4.45 -10.42 -7.67
C LEU A 234 -4.11 -8.94 -7.49
N ALA A 235 -4.00 -8.20 -8.59
CA ALA A 235 -3.92 -6.76 -8.51
C ALA A 235 -5.21 -6.20 -7.89
N PRO A 236 -5.14 -5.13 -7.07
CA PRO A 236 -6.32 -4.60 -6.40
C PRO A 236 -7.51 -4.31 -7.32
N PRO A 237 -7.35 -3.73 -8.53
CA PRO A 237 -8.48 -3.50 -9.45
C PRO A 237 -9.17 -4.78 -9.93
N ASP A 238 -8.46 -5.92 -9.93
CA ASP A 238 -8.98 -7.19 -10.44
C ASP A 238 -9.79 -7.98 -9.40
N MET A 239 -9.69 -7.60 -8.12
CA MET A 239 -10.35 -8.34 -7.03
C MET A 239 -11.89 -8.23 -7.03
N PRO A 240 -12.51 -7.03 -7.15
CA PRO A 240 -13.98 -6.93 -7.22
C PRO A 240 -14.59 -7.66 -8.43
N PRO A 241 -14.05 -7.58 -9.66
CA PRO A 241 -14.56 -8.39 -10.78
C PRO A 241 -14.34 -9.90 -10.57
N ALA A 242 -13.21 -10.32 -9.99
CA ALA A 242 -12.95 -11.73 -9.72
C ALA A 242 -13.95 -12.34 -8.74
N ILE A 243 -14.31 -11.61 -7.67
CA ILE A 243 -15.31 -12.08 -6.71
C ILE A 243 -16.73 -12.07 -7.30
N ALA A 244 -17.07 -11.06 -8.13
CA ALA A 244 -18.34 -11.01 -8.85
C ALA A 244 -18.48 -12.19 -9.83
N ALA A 245 -17.39 -12.54 -10.52
CA ALA A 245 -17.31 -13.70 -11.42
C ALA A 245 -17.18 -15.05 -10.68
N LYS A 246 -17.20 -15.06 -9.33
CA LYS A 246 -17.05 -16.26 -8.49
C LYS A 246 -15.75 -17.03 -8.71
N LYS A 247 -14.70 -16.35 -9.15
CA LYS A 247 -13.36 -16.93 -9.35
C LYS A 247 -12.57 -17.05 -8.04
N ILE A 248 -12.92 -16.25 -7.04
CA ILE A 248 -12.39 -16.28 -5.69
C ILE A 248 -13.54 -16.22 -4.68
N ASP A 249 -13.34 -16.77 -3.49
CA ASP A 249 -14.33 -16.75 -2.41
C ASP A 249 -14.25 -15.48 -1.56
N ALA A 250 -13.04 -14.95 -1.42
CA ALA A 250 -12.75 -13.78 -0.61
C ALA A 250 -11.52 -13.02 -1.14
N TYR A 251 -11.40 -11.78 -0.72
CA TYR A 251 -10.17 -11.03 -0.84
C TYR A 251 -9.95 -10.12 0.36
N ILE A 252 -8.70 -9.72 0.58
CA ILE A 252 -8.33 -8.69 1.54
C ILE A 252 -7.48 -7.63 0.83
N VAL A 253 -7.90 -6.38 0.87
CA VAL A 253 -7.28 -5.32 0.07
C VAL A 253 -7.51 -3.95 0.70
N ALA A 254 -6.72 -2.97 0.25
CA ALA A 254 -6.89 -1.56 0.56
C ALA A 254 -8.15 -0.96 -0.10
N GLU A 255 -8.67 0.11 0.50
CA GLU A 255 -9.76 0.89 -0.09
C GLU A 255 -9.29 1.63 -1.38
N PRO A 256 -10.18 1.85 -2.37
CA PRO A 256 -11.64 1.75 -2.29
C PRO A 256 -12.21 0.41 -2.76
N PHE A 257 -11.40 -0.61 -2.97
CA PHE A 257 -11.85 -1.88 -3.57
C PHE A 257 -12.78 -2.68 -2.67
N ASN A 258 -12.74 -2.47 -1.34
CA ASN A 258 -13.72 -3.08 -0.45
C ASN A 258 -15.08 -2.38 -0.61
N ALA A 259 -15.10 -1.05 -0.62
CA ALA A 259 -16.32 -0.27 -0.89
C ALA A 259 -16.90 -0.59 -2.28
N LEU A 260 -16.05 -0.72 -3.30
CA LEU A 260 -16.47 -1.11 -4.63
C LEU A 260 -17.10 -2.51 -4.66
N GLY A 261 -16.47 -3.48 -3.97
CA GLY A 261 -17.01 -4.83 -3.83
C GLY A 261 -18.37 -4.87 -3.14
N GLU A 262 -18.56 -4.08 -2.08
CA GLU A 262 -19.86 -3.94 -1.39
C GLU A 262 -20.92 -3.36 -2.33
N ILE A 263 -20.62 -2.25 -3.04
CA ILE A 263 -21.60 -1.50 -3.85
C ILE A 263 -21.92 -2.23 -5.16
N LYS A 264 -20.91 -2.81 -5.84
CA LYS A 264 -21.05 -3.32 -7.21
C LYS A 264 -21.11 -4.84 -7.31
N ALA A 265 -20.45 -5.58 -6.41
CA ALA A 265 -20.42 -7.04 -6.42
C ALA A 265 -21.33 -7.67 -5.35
N GLY A 266 -22.02 -6.88 -4.52
CA GLY A 266 -22.81 -7.37 -3.40
C GLY A 266 -22.02 -8.16 -2.37
N ALA A 267 -20.69 -7.98 -2.37
CA ALA A 267 -19.80 -8.65 -1.45
C ALA A 267 -20.03 -8.15 -0.02
N LYS A 268 -19.69 -8.98 0.96
CA LYS A 268 -19.91 -8.67 2.38
C LYS A 268 -18.57 -8.45 3.05
N LEU A 269 -18.45 -7.36 3.78
CA LEU A 269 -17.27 -7.06 4.57
C LEU A 269 -17.27 -7.91 5.84
N LEU A 270 -16.28 -8.80 5.97
CA LEU A 270 -16.17 -9.72 7.11
C LEU A 270 -15.42 -9.12 8.28
N ARG A 271 -14.33 -8.38 8.02
CA ARG A 271 -13.52 -7.78 9.08
C ARG A 271 -12.72 -6.60 8.55
N PHE A 272 -12.76 -5.48 9.25
CA PHE A 272 -11.81 -4.38 9.03
C PHE A 272 -10.45 -4.72 9.64
N THR A 273 -9.37 -4.43 8.94
CA THR A 273 -8.02 -4.69 9.46
C THR A 273 -7.69 -3.84 10.68
N GLY A 274 -8.20 -2.60 10.73
CA GLY A 274 -8.08 -1.72 11.91
C GLY A 274 -8.82 -2.22 13.16
N ASP A 275 -9.76 -3.16 12.99
CA ASP A 275 -10.43 -3.84 14.10
C ASP A 275 -9.71 -5.14 14.52
N VAL A 276 -8.63 -5.52 13.82
CA VAL A 276 -7.72 -6.61 14.18
C VAL A 276 -6.44 -6.06 14.80
N TRP A 277 -5.91 -5.01 14.21
CA TRP A 277 -4.70 -4.32 14.66
C TRP A 277 -4.97 -2.82 14.71
N LYS A 278 -5.10 -2.29 15.94
CA LYS A 278 -5.47 -0.90 16.19
C LYS A 278 -4.48 0.07 15.56
N GLY A 279 -4.95 0.89 14.59
CA GLY A 279 -4.13 1.90 13.94
C GLY A 279 -2.89 1.32 13.24
N HIS A 280 -3.05 0.14 12.61
CA HIS A 280 -1.94 -0.50 11.92
C HIS A 280 -1.47 0.29 10.70
N PRO A 281 -0.16 0.26 10.37
CA PRO A 281 0.31 0.76 9.09
C PRO A 281 -0.19 -0.14 7.96
N CYS A 282 -0.62 0.44 6.86
CA CYS A 282 -0.83 -0.32 5.62
C CYS A 282 0.18 0.12 4.57
N CYS A 283 0.08 1.36 4.07
CA CYS A 283 1.10 1.92 3.20
C CYS A 283 2.00 2.92 3.94
N VAL A 284 3.24 2.94 3.49
CA VAL A 284 4.31 3.81 3.97
C VAL A 284 4.85 4.66 2.84
N VAL A 285 5.28 5.86 3.15
CA VAL A 285 5.97 6.75 2.20
C VAL A 285 7.41 6.27 2.02
N VAL A 286 7.81 6.15 0.77
CA VAL A 286 9.11 5.61 0.38
C VAL A 286 9.86 6.60 -0.51
N MET A 287 11.15 6.77 -0.22
CA MET A 287 12.09 7.58 -0.98
C MET A 287 13.39 6.81 -1.23
N HIS A 288 14.15 7.20 -2.25
CA HIS A 288 15.49 6.67 -2.43
C HIS A 288 16.39 7.05 -1.26
N GLU A 289 17.28 6.15 -0.83
CA GLU A 289 18.19 6.40 0.29
C GLU A 289 19.03 7.65 0.07
N ALA A 290 19.49 7.87 -1.16
CA ALA A 290 20.27 9.07 -1.50
C ALA A 290 19.51 10.39 -1.27
N ASP A 291 18.17 10.41 -1.47
CA ASP A 291 17.36 11.61 -1.24
C ASP A 291 17.17 11.92 0.26
N THR A 292 17.41 10.94 1.12
CA THR A 292 17.24 11.09 2.58
C THR A 292 18.54 11.15 3.36
N MET A 293 19.64 10.67 2.79
CA MET A 293 20.93 10.56 3.49
C MET A 293 21.96 11.58 3.00
N ASP A 294 21.77 12.16 1.82
CA ASP A 294 22.68 13.18 1.31
C ASP A 294 22.37 14.55 1.96
N PRO A 295 23.34 15.19 2.61
CA PRO A 295 23.15 16.50 3.25
C PRO A 295 22.64 17.58 2.28
N ALA A 296 23.03 17.51 0.99
CA ALA A 296 22.57 18.46 -0.03
C ALA A 296 21.05 18.34 -0.32
N ARG A 297 20.45 17.19 0.00
CA ARG A 297 19.00 16.94 -0.14
C ARG A 297 18.19 17.21 1.12
N ALA A 298 18.84 17.42 2.27
CA ALA A 298 18.17 17.48 3.56
C ALA A 298 17.04 18.54 3.61
N ALA A 299 17.24 19.71 3.04
CA ALA A 299 16.21 20.77 3.01
C ALA A 299 15.02 20.38 2.13
N TRP A 300 15.28 19.78 0.96
CA TRP A 300 14.23 19.29 0.07
C TRP A 300 13.45 18.16 0.72
N ALA A 301 14.11 17.15 1.29
CA ALA A 301 13.47 16.05 1.99
C ALA A 301 12.63 16.56 3.16
N GLN A 302 13.11 17.54 3.93
CA GLN A 302 12.32 18.14 5.01
C GLN A 302 11.06 18.83 4.48
N GLY A 303 11.16 19.61 3.39
CA GLY A 303 10.00 20.25 2.77
C GLY A 303 8.98 19.23 2.27
N VAL A 304 9.42 18.11 1.67
CA VAL A 304 8.55 17.01 1.26
C VAL A 304 7.74 16.48 2.45
N HIS A 305 8.38 16.23 3.60
CA HIS A 305 7.69 15.73 4.79
C HIS A 305 6.76 16.75 5.43
N ASN A 306 7.14 18.04 5.43
CA ASN A 306 6.26 19.12 5.89
C ASN A 306 4.96 19.14 5.06
N ALA A 307 5.08 19.00 3.73
CA ALA A 307 3.94 18.98 2.81
C ALA A 307 3.04 17.75 3.04
N ILE A 308 3.62 16.55 3.23
CA ILE A 308 2.88 15.32 3.50
C ILE A 308 2.11 15.43 4.82
N VAL A 309 2.74 15.86 5.91
CA VAL A 309 2.07 16.00 7.20
C VAL A 309 0.94 17.04 7.14
N ALA A 310 1.16 18.16 6.45
CA ALA A 310 0.11 19.15 6.23
C ALA A 310 -1.09 18.58 5.45
N ALA A 311 -0.83 17.75 4.44
CA ALA A 311 -1.87 17.05 3.67
C ALA A 311 -2.61 16.01 4.53
N GLN A 312 -1.93 15.24 5.36
CA GLN A 312 -2.53 14.27 6.28
C GLN A 312 -3.50 14.94 7.26
N ILE A 313 -3.09 16.06 7.84
CA ILE A 313 -3.96 16.84 8.74
C ILE A 313 -5.17 17.40 7.97
N HIS A 314 -4.94 17.94 6.79
CA HIS A 314 -6.02 18.47 5.94
C HIS A 314 -7.03 17.38 5.57
N LEU A 315 -6.57 16.19 5.19
CA LEU A 315 -7.40 15.01 4.94
C LEU A 315 -8.24 14.61 6.16
N ALA A 316 -7.64 14.60 7.34
CA ALA A 316 -8.34 14.24 8.58
C ALA A 316 -9.47 15.25 8.90
N GLU A 317 -9.25 16.52 8.63
CA GLU A 317 -10.20 17.61 8.90
C GLU A 317 -11.27 17.78 7.82
N ASN A 318 -10.99 17.37 6.55
CA ASN A 318 -11.85 17.68 5.38
C ASN A 318 -12.22 16.42 4.57
N ARG A 319 -12.46 15.29 5.23
CA ARG A 319 -12.61 13.95 4.64
C ARG A 319 -13.59 13.88 3.45
N LYS A 320 -14.77 14.48 3.55
CA LYS A 320 -15.80 14.43 2.48
C LYS A 320 -15.40 15.24 1.26
N GLU A 321 -14.83 16.43 1.49
CA GLU A 321 -14.32 17.28 0.42
C GLU A 321 -13.18 16.57 -0.31
N MET A 322 -12.27 15.95 0.43
CA MET A 322 -11.14 15.21 -0.14
C MET A 322 -11.59 13.92 -0.86
N ALA A 323 -12.64 13.26 -0.40
CA ALA A 323 -13.23 12.14 -1.13
C ALA A 323 -13.76 12.58 -2.51
N HIS A 324 -14.45 13.73 -2.58
CA HIS A 324 -14.88 14.30 -3.85
C HIS A 324 -13.68 14.72 -4.72
N LEU A 325 -12.73 15.47 -4.16
CA LEU A 325 -11.54 15.93 -4.88
C LEU A 325 -10.78 14.77 -5.54
N LEU A 326 -10.59 13.66 -4.82
CA LEU A 326 -9.81 12.51 -5.30
C LEU A 326 -10.58 11.66 -6.31
N SER A 327 -11.92 11.65 -6.28
CA SER A 327 -12.78 10.83 -7.13
C SER A 327 -12.73 11.22 -8.62
N LYS A 328 -13.32 10.39 -9.49
CA LYS A 328 -13.50 10.73 -10.91
C LYS A 328 -14.39 11.97 -11.12
N ASP A 329 -15.24 12.28 -10.15
CA ASP A 329 -16.14 13.43 -10.19
C ASP A 329 -15.42 14.73 -9.78
N GLY A 330 -14.21 14.65 -9.25
CA GLY A 330 -13.32 15.75 -8.89
C GLY A 330 -12.11 15.83 -9.81
N LYS A 331 -10.92 15.49 -9.28
CA LYS A 331 -9.63 15.56 -10.00
C LYS A 331 -9.19 14.25 -10.62
N ASN A 332 -10.00 13.22 -10.49
CA ASN A 332 -9.79 11.89 -11.09
C ASN A 332 -8.42 11.25 -10.75
N TYR A 333 -7.99 11.35 -9.50
CA TYR A 333 -6.84 10.60 -9.01
C TYR A 333 -7.22 9.15 -8.73
N LEU A 334 -8.39 8.94 -8.17
CA LEU A 334 -9.01 7.64 -7.97
C LEU A 334 -10.17 7.53 -8.96
N PRO A 335 -10.06 6.70 -10.01
CA PRO A 335 -11.00 6.69 -11.14
C PRO A 335 -12.32 5.95 -10.79
N PHE A 336 -12.88 6.28 -9.63
CA PHE A 336 -14.14 5.73 -9.12
C PHE A 336 -15.10 6.86 -8.78
N PRO A 337 -16.44 6.62 -8.85
CA PRO A 337 -17.45 7.59 -8.44
C PRO A 337 -17.24 8.06 -7.01
N VAL A 338 -17.63 9.32 -6.73
CA VAL A 338 -17.51 9.91 -5.39
C VAL A 338 -18.19 9.07 -4.30
N GLU A 339 -19.30 8.41 -4.60
CA GLU A 339 -20.00 7.52 -3.66
C GLU A 339 -19.13 6.36 -3.17
N VAL A 340 -18.27 5.83 -4.06
CA VAL A 340 -17.33 4.75 -3.72
C VAL A 340 -16.20 5.29 -2.86
N ILE A 341 -15.64 6.44 -3.22
CA ILE A 341 -14.52 7.04 -2.46
C ILE A 341 -15.00 7.56 -1.11
N ASP A 342 -16.18 8.20 -1.05
CA ASP A 342 -16.75 8.65 0.22
C ASP A 342 -17.03 7.47 1.16
N ARG A 343 -17.61 6.38 0.64
CA ARG A 343 -17.79 5.14 1.42
C ARG A 343 -16.46 4.61 1.93
N ALA A 344 -15.45 4.55 1.08
CA ALA A 344 -14.12 4.06 1.40
C ALA A 344 -13.40 4.89 2.48
N MET A 345 -13.60 6.20 2.49
CA MET A 345 -12.92 7.08 3.43
C MET A 345 -13.71 7.33 4.73
N ASN A 346 -15.06 7.32 4.66
CA ASN A 346 -15.90 7.88 5.71
C ASN A 346 -16.89 6.89 6.34
N PHE A 347 -17.23 5.79 5.67
CA PHE A 347 -18.29 4.91 6.16
C PHE A 347 -17.74 3.80 7.05
N TYR A 348 -17.91 3.96 8.36
CA TYR A 348 -17.51 2.99 9.39
C TYR A 348 -18.59 2.94 10.46
N ASP A 349 -19.70 2.20 10.17
CA ASP A 349 -20.90 2.15 11.02
C ASP A 349 -21.06 0.76 11.65
N PRO A 350 -20.86 0.62 12.98
CA PRO A 350 -21.04 -0.66 13.67
C PRO A 350 -22.45 -1.25 13.56
N ALA A 351 -23.48 -0.42 13.46
CA ALA A 351 -24.85 -0.89 13.31
C ALA A 351 -25.07 -1.52 11.94
N TYR A 352 -24.53 -0.92 10.89
CA TYR A 352 -24.58 -1.47 9.53
C TYR A 352 -23.82 -2.81 9.42
N TYR A 353 -22.64 -2.90 10.01
CA TYR A 353 -21.79 -4.09 9.94
C TYR A 353 -22.09 -5.16 11.01
N LYS A 354 -23.14 -4.99 11.80
CA LYS A 354 -23.50 -5.86 12.94
C LYS A 354 -23.64 -7.34 12.55
N ASN A 355 -24.29 -7.64 11.42
CA ASN A 355 -24.60 -9.00 11.00
C ASN A 355 -23.34 -9.82 10.70
N MET A 356 -22.31 -9.21 10.15
CA MET A 356 -21.02 -9.83 9.85
C MET A 356 -20.00 -9.67 10.98
N LYS A 357 -20.34 -8.91 12.03
CA LYS A 357 -19.42 -8.57 13.14
C LYS A 357 -18.08 -8.01 12.64
N ALA A 358 -18.13 -7.20 11.57
CA ALA A 358 -16.92 -6.68 10.93
C ALA A 358 -16.19 -5.65 11.80
N ILE A 359 -16.90 -5.09 12.79
CA ILE A 359 -16.36 -4.19 13.83
C ILE A 359 -16.72 -4.81 15.18
N GLN A 360 -15.71 -5.20 15.95
CA GLN A 360 -15.88 -5.85 17.27
C GLN A 360 -15.33 -5.03 18.43
N HIS A 361 -14.32 -4.17 18.15
CA HIS A 361 -13.62 -3.37 19.16
C HIS A 361 -14.07 -1.91 19.12
N LEU A 362 -15.32 -1.65 19.55
CA LEU A 362 -15.91 -0.31 19.57
C LEU A 362 -15.16 0.66 20.49
N ASP A 363 -14.55 0.13 21.54
CA ASP A 363 -13.72 0.85 22.49
C ASP A 363 -12.44 1.43 21.85
N TRP A 364 -12.03 0.92 20.71
CA TRP A 364 -10.87 1.44 19.98
C TRP A 364 -11.14 2.73 19.23
N GLN A 365 -12.41 3.05 18.98
CA GLN A 365 -12.87 4.27 18.29
C GLN A 365 -12.16 4.49 16.96
N GLN A 366 -11.98 3.41 16.19
CA GLN A 366 -11.28 3.48 14.91
C GLN A 366 -12.17 4.06 13.81
N SER A 367 -11.55 4.49 12.73
CA SER A 367 -12.18 4.87 11.47
C SER A 367 -11.78 3.88 10.37
N ARG A 368 -12.50 3.91 9.25
CA ARG A 368 -12.21 3.07 8.10
C ARG A 368 -10.79 3.27 7.59
N ILE A 369 -10.33 4.52 7.49
CA ILE A 369 -8.94 4.92 7.21
C ILE A 369 -8.59 6.16 8.04
N ASN A 370 -7.34 6.29 8.48
CA ASN A 370 -6.80 7.47 9.16
C ASN A 370 -5.46 7.89 8.55
N PHE A 371 -5.04 9.12 8.83
CA PHE A 371 -3.89 9.75 8.19
C PHE A 371 -2.89 10.28 9.22
N GLN A 372 -2.24 9.40 9.94
CA GLN A 372 -1.14 9.77 10.83
C GLN A 372 0.21 9.27 10.28
N GLY A 373 1.25 10.11 10.37
CA GLY A 373 2.50 9.93 9.65
C GLY A 373 3.64 9.24 10.41
N TRP A 374 3.54 9.08 11.74
CA TRP A 374 4.66 8.55 12.53
C TRP A 374 4.85 7.05 12.34
N PRO A 375 6.04 6.60 11.88
CA PRO A 375 6.31 5.19 11.63
C PRO A 375 6.79 4.49 12.90
N TYR A 376 5.87 4.03 13.76
CA TYR A 376 6.22 3.35 15.01
C TYR A 376 7.18 2.17 14.79
N PRO A 377 8.36 2.16 15.45
CA PRO A 377 9.32 1.05 15.36
C PRO A 377 8.69 -0.29 15.72
N SER A 378 7.86 -0.33 16.76
CA SER A 378 7.14 -1.53 17.22
C SER A 378 6.31 -2.20 16.14
N ALA A 379 5.71 -1.43 15.23
CA ALA A 379 4.93 -1.98 14.13
C ALA A 379 5.84 -2.59 13.05
N THR A 380 6.96 -1.94 12.73
CA THR A 380 7.95 -2.51 11.79
C THR A 380 8.54 -3.80 12.35
N ASP A 381 8.88 -3.81 13.64
CA ASP A 381 9.41 -4.98 14.34
C ASP A 381 8.42 -6.15 14.28
N PHE A 382 7.14 -5.87 14.56
CA PHE A 382 6.08 -6.88 14.46
C PHE A 382 5.92 -7.43 13.04
N VAL A 383 5.95 -6.58 12.01
CA VAL A 383 5.86 -7.01 10.61
C VAL A 383 7.02 -7.94 10.24
N VAL A 384 8.25 -7.59 10.63
CA VAL A 384 9.43 -8.44 10.38
C VAL A 384 9.29 -9.79 11.08
N GLU A 385 8.88 -9.80 12.34
CA GLU A 385 8.66 -11.03 13.09
C GLU A 385 7.60 -11.94 12.45
N GLN A 386 6.49 -11.38 11.98
CA GLN A 386 5.45 -12.14 11.28
C GLN A 386 5.95 -12.71 9.95
N LEU A 387 6.73 -11.95 9.17
CA LEU A 387 7.32 -12.42 7.92
C LEU A 387 8.29 -13.56 8.16
N LYS A 388 9.14 -13.47 9.20
CA LYS A 388 10.12 -14.51 9.56
C LYS A 388 9.46 -15.82 9.96
N THR A 389 8.47 -15.74 10.86
CA THR A 389 8.05 -16.91 11.65
C THR A 389 6.69 -17.48 11.21
N LYS A 390 5.81 -16.66 10.67
CA LYS A 390 4.40 -17.02 10.50
C LYS A 390 3.86 -16.92 9.08
N THR A 391 4.31 -15.95 8.27
CA THR A 391 3.64 -15.66 7.01
C THR A 391 4.15 -16.56 5.88
N VAL A 392 3.24 -17.25 5.20
CA VAL A 392 3.54 -18.00 3.98
C VAL A 392 3.58 -17.03 2.80
N VAL A 393 4.68 -17.09 2.05
CA VAL A 393 4.91 -16.32 0.82
C VAL A 393 5.57 -17.24 -0.21
N THR A 394 5.54 -16.87 -1.48
CA THR A 394 6.31 -17.57 -2.53
C THR A 394 7.73 -17.00 -2.66
N GLY A 395 8.60 -17.76 -3.30
CA GLY A 395 9.96 -17.35 -3.61
C GLY A 395 10.97 -17.60 -2.48
N ASP A 396 12.18 -17.09 -2.70
CA ASP A 396 13.25 -17.21 -1.71
C ASP A 396 12.97 -16.34 -0.49
N ARG A 397 13.13 -16.94 0.67
CA ARG A 397 12.91 -16.31 1.98
C ARG A 397 14.19 -16.26 2.83
N ALA A 398 15.31 -16.75 2.32
CA ALA A 398 16.55 -16.85 3.11
C ALA A 398 17.00 -15.48 3.66
N PHE A 399 16.71 -14.38 2.94
CA PHE A 399 17.02 -13.04 3.42
C PHE A 399 16.34 -12.69 4.76
N LEU A 400 15.21 -13.35 5.11
CA LEU A 400 14.52 -13.11 6.38
C LEU A 400 15.23 -13.72 7.58
N ASP A 401 15.97 -14.81 7.38
CA ASP A 401 16.58 -15.59 8.49
C ASP A 401 17.57 -14.74 9.29
N ASP A 402 18.35 -13.90 8.61
CA ASP A 402 19.35 -13.03 9.22
C ASP A 402 18.79 -11.67 9.70
N LEU A 403 17.51 -11.36 9.43
CA LEU A 403 16.93 -10.10 9.84
C LEU A 403 16.62 -10.08 11.34
N SER A 404 17.10 -9.04 12.03
CA SER A 404 16.63 -8.66 13.35
C SER A 404 15.56 -7.58 13.21
N PRO A 405 14.36 -7.75 13.79
CA PRO A 405 13.31 -6.73 13.75
C PRO A 405 13.82 -5.33 14.11
N GLU A 406 14.49 -5.21 15.25
CA GLU A 406 15.04 -3.92 15.74
C GLU A 406 16.11 -3.33 14.79
N LYS A 407 16.92 -4.15 14.15
CA LYS A 407 17.87 -3.66 13.13
C LYS A 407 17.16 -3.15 11.89
N VAL A 408 16.07 -3.82 11.48
CA VAL A 408 15.28 -3.39 10.33
C VAL A 408 14.60 -2.05 10.61
N SER A 409 13.94 -1.88 11.74
CA SER A 409 13.29 -0.60 12.08
C SER A 409 14.27 0.56 12.18
N LYS A 410 15.52 0.32 12.63
CA LYS A 410 16.57 1.34 12.66
C LYS A 410 17.22 1.63 11.33
N ASP A 411 17.42 0.61 10.48
CA ASP A 411 18.11 0.76 9.20
C ASP A 411 17.16 1.19 8.08
N LEU A 412 15.98 0.58 7.98
CA LEU A 412 15.06 0.83 6.88
C LEU A 412 14.31 2.16 7.03
N VAL A 413 14.07 2.64 8.26
CA VAL A 413 13.24 3.81 8.53
C VAL A 413 14.10 5.04 8.83
N ASN A 414 13.82 6.15 8.13
CA ASN A 414 14.36 7.46 8.46
C ASN A 414 13.30 8.24 9.26
N TYR A 415 13.59 8.50 10.53
CA TYR A 415 12.68 9.17 11.46
C TYR A 415 12.85 10.69 11.50
N ASP A 416 13.97 11.23 11.03
CA ASP A 416 14.38 12.60 11.32
C ASP A 416 13.48 13.65 10.68
N PHE A 417 13.16 13.49 9.40
CA PHE A 417 12.35 14.46 8.66
C PHE A 417 10.90 14.45 9.12
N ILE A 418 10.32 13.27 9.26
CA ILE A 418 8.92 13.13 9.68
C ILE A 418 8.72 13.64 11.11
N LYS A 419 9.66 13.36 12.02
CA LYS A 419 9.59 13.86 13.40
C LYS A 419 9.52 15.38 13.44
N LYS A 420 10.44 16.07 12.74
CA LYS A 420 10.46 17.53 12.64
C LYS A 420 9.18 18.09 12.02
N ALA A 421 8.63 17.43 10.99
CA ALA A 421 7.38 17.85 10.37
C ALA A 421 6.18 17.72 11.32
N LEU A 422 6.12 16.63 12.11
CA LEU A 422 5.08 16.40 13.11
C LEU A 422 5.19 17.36 14.30
N GLU A 423 6.40 17.70 14.73
CA GLU A 423 6.64 18.70 15.80
C GLU A 423 6.11 20.08 15.41
N LYS A 424 6.21 20.47 14.13
CA LYS A 424 5.64 21.72 13.60
C LYS A 424 4.10 21.69 13.52
N ASN A 425 3.49 20.52 13.50
CA ASN A 425 2.06 20.34 13.26
C ASN A 425 1.40 19.47 14.33
N PRO A 426 1.26 19.92 15.58
CA PRO A 426 0.84 19.11 16.73
C PRO A 426 -0.55 18.45 16.59
N LYS A 427 -1.38 18.90 15.65
CA LYS A 427 -2.71 18.32 15.36
C LYS A 427 -2.67 16.84 14.97
N TRP A 428 -1.54 16.30 14.50
CA TRP A 428 -1.41 14.88 14.21
C TRP A 428 -1.69 13.99 15.43
N LYS A 429 -1.49 14.53 16.63
CA LYS A 429 -1.76 13.83 17.91
C LYS A 429 -3.26 13.63 18.17
N ASN A 430 -4.13 14.30 17.42
CA ASN A 430 -5.57 14.11 17.54
C ASN A 430 -6.03 12.75 16.97
N ASP A 431 -5.18 12.06 16.22
CA ASP A 431 -5.48 10.70 15.77
C ASP A 431 -5.49 9.72 16.95
N LEU A 432 -6.56 8.95 17.08
CA LEU A 432 -6.78 8.04 18.20
C LEU A 432 -5.87 6.80 18.19
N SER A 433 -5.10 6.58 17.13
CA SER A 433 -4.02 5.59 17.09
C SER A 433 -2.73 6.07 17.74
N VAL A 434 -2.62 7.38 17.95
CA VAL A 434 -1.49 8.02 18.64
C VAL A 434 -1.72 7.92 20.16
N PRO A 435 -0.72 7.56 20.97
CA PRO A 435 -0.84 7.58 22.41
C PRO A 435 -1.24 8.96 22.95
N GLN A 436 -2.35 9.00 23.68
CA GLN A 436 -2.90 10.24 24.24
C GLN A 436 -2.21 10.65 25.55
N THR A 437 -1.40 9.78 26.11
CA THR A 437 -0.59 10.01 27.31
C THR A 437 0.83 9.46 27.11
N GLY A 438 1.81 10.10 27.72
CA GLY A 438 3.21 9.71 27.61
C GLY A 438 3.87 10.19 26.32
N ASP A 439 4.88 9.47 25.84
CA ASP A 439 5.59 9.79 24.60
C ASP A 439 4.76 9.40 23.36
N PRO A 440 4.34 10.37 22.53
CA PRO A 440 3.51 10.08 21.36
C PRO A 440 4.27 9.33 20.24
N TYR A 441 5.58 9.21 20.34
CA TYR A 441 6.45 8.54 19.38
C TYR A 441 6.71 7.07 19.71
N THR A 442 6.23 6.59 20.85
CA THR A 442 6.35 5.19 21.28
C THR A 442 5.00 4.61 21.61
N ARG A 443 4.74 3.38 21.19
CA ARG A 443 3.52 2.65 21.56
C ARG A 443 3.76 1.15 21.59
N LYS A 444 2.86 0.44 22.28
CA LYS A 444 2.71 -1.01 22.15
C LYS A 444 1.65 -1.29 21.10
N GLU A 445 1.91 -2.26 20.24
CA GLU A 445 0.92 -2.67 19.26
C GLU A 445 -0.23 -3.42 19.95
N ILE A 446 -1.47 -3.04 19.62
CA ILE A 446 -2.69 -3.68 20.13
C ILE A 446 -3.29 -4.50 19.01
N ILE A 447 -3.19 -5.83 19.14
CA ILE A 447 -3.63 -6.79 18.15
C ILE A 447 -4.56 -7.79 18.83
N LYS A 448 -5.76 -7.97 18.25
CA LYS A 448 -6.74 -8.95 18.69
C LYS A 448 -7.29 -9.68 17.47
N VAL A 449 -6.99 -10.95 17.38
CA VAL A 449 -7.32 -11.83 16.26
C VAL A 449 -8.63 -12.56 16.53
#